data_e60bbc2e5025f3f668d13b6bae0964e4
#
_entry.id   e60bbc2e5025f3f668d13b6bae0964e4
#
_cell.length_a   1.000
_cell.length_b   1.000
_cell.length_c   1.000
_cell.angle_alpha   90.00
_cell.angle_beta   90.00
_cell.angle_gamma   90.00
#
_symmetry.space_group_name_H-M   'P 1'
#
loop_
_entity.id
_entity.type
_entity.pdbx_description
1 polymer ?
#
loop_
_entity_poly.entity_id
_entity_poly.type
_entity_poly.pdbx_seq_one_letter_code
_entity_poly.pdbx_strand_id
1 'polypeptide(L)'
;MRAVCLIPARSGSKGLKNKNMLFFDGKPLIFHTIDAAIESGCFAKEDIYVSSDSQLYLDICKTRGISTILRDPELSKDTTPSNSVGLDFLSRFEEDVVYVLLQLTSPLRSAKQIQEAMKLFEESRDEGVENVVSYVELDKSPRLFTSLDEKNYIQESFAADRGYRRQDEKKLYRTNGAIYITTKDFYEKNISYLTPKTKAYLMDKESSYDIDDRSDFIGAIGSRYFNYELREQRNKNFYKEKYKEFKNRELKENIIFGDSRLAKLELEGYSNLSLGGVTLATLLENLEQYNDVLIKKMLVSLGVNDIISNYNKEIIKENYKKLLLEIDKRNIELTLTTIGYALFRDSVDNEIVRELNGWLEDFTRENKIQLIDINKELSEDYHLKYEYTNDGLHYNDDGEKVLIKQIKEMVIK
;
A
#
# COMPACT_ATOMS: atom_id res chain seq x y z
N MET A 1 -15.54 27.61 11.55
CA MET A 1 -14.25 28.32 11.74
C MET A 1 -13.37 28.01 10.55
N ARG A 2 -12.61 29.00 10.01
CA ARG A 2 -11.66 28.77 8.90
C ARG A 2 -10.55 27.82 9.38
N ALA A 3 -10.20 26.85 8.57
CA ALA A 3 -9.11 25.91 8.85
C ALA A 3 -7.89 26.25 7.99
N VAL A 4 -6.72 26.32 8.63
CA VAL A 4 -5.44 26.60 7.98
C VAL A 4 -4.45 25.45 8.28
N CYS A 5 -3.74 25.02 7.24
CA CYS A 5 -2.81 23.90 7.31
C CYS A 5 -1.37 24.39 7.18
N LEU A 6 -0.50 24.00 8.12
CA LEU A 6 0.94 24.22 8.05
C LEU A 6 1.67 22.90 7.75
N ILE A 7 2.55 22.94 6.75
CA ILE A 7 3.49 21.87 6.39
C ILE A 7 4.92 22.43 6.51
N PRO A 8 5.61 22.21 7.65
CA PRO A 8 6.97 22.72 7.85
C PRO A 8 7.99 21.87 7.10
N ALA A 9 8.86 22.51 6.30
CA ALA A 9 9.82 21.86 5.40
C ALA A 9 11.20 22.54 5.43
N ARG A 10 11.98 22.36 6.50
CA ARG A 10 13.35 22.90 6.53
C ARG A 10 14.27 22.15 5.55
N SER A 11 15.25 22.86 4.95
CA SER A 11 16.18 22.29 3.98
C SER A 11 17.32 21.46 4.60
N GLY A 12 17.69 21.76 5.85
CA GLY A 12 18.83 21.16 6.56
C GLY A 12 18.52 19.87 7.30
N SER A 13 18.13 18.79 6.62
CA SER A 13 17.90 17.48 7.26
C SER A 13 19.20 16.74 7.51
N LYS A 14 19.52 16.38 8.78
CA LYS A 14 20.77 15.69 9.17
C LYS A 14 20.73 14.17 8.94
N GLY A 15 19.63 13.50 9.27
CA GLY A 15 19.51 12.05 9.17
C GLY A 15 19.47 11.54 7.73
N LEU A 16 18.85 12.31 6.82
CA LEU A 16 18.74 11.97 5.42
C LEU A 16 18.80 13.27 4.60
N LYS A 17 19.90 13.45 3.83
CA LYS A 17 20.15 14.68 3.06
C LYS A 17 19.00 14.96 2.09
N ASN A 18 18.49 16.18 2.09
CA ASN A 18 17.36 16.64 1.27
C ASN A 18 16.09 15.79 1.47
N LYS A 19 15.90 15.17 2.64
CA LYS A 19 14.80 14.26 2.96
C LYS A 19 13.46 14.70 2.37
N ASN A 20 13.12 15.96 2.56
CA ASN A 20 11.82 16.53 2.20
C ASN A 20 11.54 16.56 0.69
N MET A 21 12.59 16.53 -0.12
CA MET A 21 12.53 16.57 -1.58
C MET A 21 12.95 15.25 -2.24
N LEU A 22 13.33 14.23 -1.46
CA LEU A 22 13.63 12.93 -2.04
C LEU A 22 12.39 12.37 -2.75
N PHE A 23 12.64 11.74 -3.87
CA PHE A 23 11.57 11.09 -4.62
C PHE A 23 11.11 9.83 -3.88
N PHE A 24 9.86 9.83 -3.53
CA PHE A 24 9.14 8.74 -2.91
C PHE A 24 7.92 8.42 -3.79
N ASP A 25 7.83 7.20 -4.26
CA ASP A 25 6.71 6.76 -5.10
C ASP A 25 6.41 7.73 -6.28
N GLY A 26 7.45 8.13 -7.01
CA GLY A 26 7.35 8.90 -8.26
C GLY A 26 7.17 10.41 -8.12
N LYS A 27 7.13 10.97 -6.88
CA LYS A 27 7.07 12.42 -6.62
C LYS A 27 7.85 12.80 -5.37
N PRO A 28 8.26 14.07 -5.20
CA PRO A 28 8.90 14.54 -3.97
C PRO A 28 8.10 14.19 -2.72
N LEU A 29 8.80 13.80 -1.64
CA LEU A 29 8.19 13.39 -0.37
C LEU A 29 7.15 14.39 0.14
N ILE A 30 7.47 15.69 0.10
CA ILE A 30 6.56 16.76 0.52
C ILE A 30 5.24 16.78 -0.26
N PHE A 31 5.25 16.34 -1.52
CA PHE A 31 4.04 16.36 -2.35
C PHE A 31 2.99 15.36 -1.87
N HIS A 32 3.40 14.27 -1.21
CA HIS A 32 2.43 13.34 -0.61
C HIS A 32 1.59 14.02 0.47
N THR A 33 2.20 14.89 1.27
CA THR A 33 1.49 15.64 2.30
C THR A 33 0.63 16.76 1.71
N ILE A 34 1.16 17.51 0.72
CA ILE A 34 0.41 18.57 0.05
C ILE A 34 -0.82 17.99 -0.67
N ASP A 35 -0.63 16.92 -1.44
CA ASP A 35 -1.72 16.28 -2.19
C ASP A 35 -2.79 15.74 -1.23
N ALA A 36 -2.40 15.07 -0.14
CA ALA A 36 -3.36 14.60 0.87
C ALA A 36 -4.13 15.75 1.53
N ALA A 37 -3.49 16.89 1.79
CA ALA A 37 -4.17 18.07 2.31
C ALA A 37 -5.17 18.65 1.29
N ILE A 38 -4.80 18.77 0.02
CA ILE A 38 -5.69 19.23 -1.07
C ILE A 38 -6.88 18.26 -1.25
N GLU A 39 -6.59 16.97 -1.38
CA GLU A 39 -7.58 15.92 -1.62
C GLU A 39 -8.54 15.72 -0.43
N SER A 40 -8.15 16.12 0.77
CA SER A 40 -9.03 16.07 1.94
C SER A 40 -10.23 16.99 1.81
N GLY A 41 -10.12 18.09 1.03
CA GLY A 41 -11.17 19.09 0.94
C GLY A 41 -11.45 19.88 2.24
N CYS A 42 -10.62 19.67 3.28
CA CYS A 42 -10.77 20.36 4.57
C CYS A 42 -10.26 21.81 4.53
N PHE A 43 -9.48 22.17 3.51
CA PHE A 43 -8.82 23.47 3.38
C PHE A 43 -9.09 24.05 1.98
N ALA A 44 -9.22 25.38 1.87
CA ALA A 44 -9.00 26.05 0.59
C ALA A 44 -7.51 25.93 0.22
N LYS A 45 -7.16 25.88 -1.07
CA LYS A 45 -5.75 25.71 -1.49
C LYS A 45 -4.84 26.81 -0.96
N GLU A 46 -5.34 28.04 -0.92
CA GLU A 46 -4.68 29.22 -0.34
C GLU A 46 -4.46 29.11 1.18
N ASP A 47 -5.20 28.22 1.88
CA ASP A 47 -5.09 27.96 3.31
C ASP A 47 -4.14 26.78 3.64
N ILE A 48 -3.54 26.18 2.63
CA ILE A 48 -2.47 25.19 2.79
C ILE A 48 -1.13 25.89 2.59
N TYR A 49 -0.31 25.91 3.63
CA TYR A 49 0.97 26.63 3.65
C TYR A 49 2.15 25.67 3.80
N VAL A 50 3.14 25.79 2.93
CA VAL A 50 4.46 25.22 3.13
C VAL A 50 5.40 26.31 3.66
N SER A 51 6.03 26.06 4.81
CA SER A 51 7.02 26.96 5.40
C SER A 51 8.42 26.36 5.31
N SER A 52 9.33 27.05 4.62
CA SER A 52 10.72 26.59 4.38
C SER A 52 11.71 27.74 4.41
N ASP A 53 12.96 27.46 4.78
CA ASP A 53 14.14 28.32 4.65
C ASP A 53 14.77 28.27 3.25
N SER A 54 14.27 27.40 2.35
CA SER A 54 14.78 27.21 1.01
C SER A 54 13.79 27.76 -0.03
N GLN A 55 14.21 28.81 -0.75
CA GLN A 55 13.42 29.37 -1.85
C GLN A 55 13.13 28.32 -2.93
N LEU A 56 14.12 27.44 -3.26
CA LEU A 56 13.94 26.35 -4.22
C LEU A 56 12.82 25.40 -3.81
N TYR A 57 12.73 25.02 -2.52
CA TYR A 57 11.66 24.16 -2.03
C TYR A 57 10.29 24.83 -2.21
N LEU A 58 10.20 26.13 -1.88
CA LEU A 58 8.98 26.90 -2.00
C LEU A 58 8.53 27.02 -3.46
N ASP A 59 9.44 27.29 -4.39
CA ASP A 59 9.12 27.42 -5.81
C ASP A 59 8.62 26.10 -6.41
N ILE A 60 9.20 24.98 -6.00
CA ILE A 60 8.69 23.65 -6.36
C ILE A 60 7.30 23.41 -5.77
N CYS A 61 7.06 23.77 -4.50
CA CYS A 61 5.76 23.59 -3.84
C CYS A 61 4.65 24.47 -4.44
N LYS A 62 4.97 25.70 -4.88
CA LYS A 62 4.03 26.59 -5.57
C LYS A 62 3.38 25.96 -6.80
N THR A 63 4.05 25.01 -7.44
CA THR A 63 3.50 24.30 -8.60
C THR A 63 2.21 23.53 -8.28
N ARG A 64 1.93 23.28 -6.98
CA ARG A 64 0.68 22.65 -6.50
C ARG A 64 -0.46 23.65 -6.27
N GLY A 65 -0.21 24.95 -6.45
CA GLY A 65 -1.23 26.01 -6.28
C GLY A 65 -1.56 26.29 -4.81
N ILE A 66 -0.64 25.99 -3.90
CA ILE A 66 -0.76 26.26 -2.45
C ILE A 66 0.05 27.50 -2.05
N SER A 67 -0.16 28.00 -0.85
CA SER A 67 0.57 29.11 -0.26
C SER A 67 1.94 28.70 0.25
N THR A 68 2.92 29.61 0.21
CA THR A 68 4.28 29.34 0.68
C THR A 68 4.77 30.48 1.57
N ILE A 69 5.59 30.13 2.58
CA ILE A 69 6.20 31.08 3.51
C ILE A 69 7.70 30.87 3.52
N LEU A 70 8.46 31.90 3.13
CA LEU A 70 9.89 31.93 3.36
C LEU A 70 10.14 32.18 4.86
N ARG A 71 10.65 31.15 5.52
CA ARG A 71 10.93 31.14 6.95
C ARG A 71 12.22 31.87 7.25
N ASP A 72 12.23 32.62 8.34
CA ASP A 72 13.47 33.17 8.87
C ASP A 72 14.50 32.05 9.14
N PRO A 73 15.77 32.19 8.70
CA PRO A 73 16.81 31.21 8.97
C PRO A 73 16.98 30.85 10.44
N GLU A 74 16.75 31.80 11.35
CA GLU A 74 16.80 31.56 12.80
C GLU A 74 15.76 30.52 13.24
N LEU A 75 14.58 30.49 12.62
CA LEU A 75 13.54 29.49 12.89
C LEU A 75 13.81 28.12 12.24
N SER A 76 14.90 27.99 11.51
CA SER A 76 15.28 26.73 10.82
C SER A 76 16.50 26.03 11.43
N LYS A 77 17.10 26.61 12.48
CA LYS A 77 18.21 26.01 13.22
C LYS A 77 17.77 24.75 13.95
N ASP A 78 18.70 23.80 14.09
CA ASP A 78 18.46 22.55 14.85
C ASP A 78 18.11 22.79 16.32
N THR A 79 18.53 23.91 16.88
CA THR A 79 18.26 24.30 18.26
C THR A 79 16.92 25.01 18.44
N THR A 80 16.23 25.37 17.35
CA THR A 80 14.96 26.07 17.41
C THR A 80 13.83 25.09 17.75
N PRO A 81 13.07 25.36 18.82
CA PRO A 81 11.94 24.53 19.16
C PRO A 81 10.90 24.48 18.02
N SER A 82 10.35 23.31 17.74
CA SER A 82 9.36 23.11 16.66
C SER A 82 8.11 23.98 16.82
N ASN A 83 7.73 24.32 18.06
CA ASN A 83 6.60 25.18 18.36
C ASN A 83 6.78 26.63 17.90
N SER A 84 8.03 27.13 17.83
CA SER A 84 8.30 28.50 17.36
C SER A 84 7.85 28.70 15.91
N VAL A 85 7.94 27.65 15.08
CA VAL A 85 7.46 27.70 13.68
C VAL A 85 5.94 27.81 13.60
N GLY A 86 5.23 27.12 14.50
CA GLY A 86 3.77 27.23 14.61
C GLY A 86 3.33 28.61 15.06
N LEU A 87 4.01 29.20 16.05
CA LEU A 87 3.71 30.55 16.54
C LEU A 87 3.99 31.63 15.48
N ASP A 88 5.12 31.56 14.75
CA ASP A 88 5.39 32.46 13.62
C ASP A 88 4.32 32.35 12.54
N PHE A 89 3.88 31.14 12.24
CA PHE A 89 2.80 30.93 11.29
C PHE A 89 1.49 31.56 11.74
N LEU A 90 1.09 31.31 12.99
CA LEU A 90 -0.18 31.77 13.55
C LEU A 90 -0.23 33.29 13.76
N SER A 91 0.91 33.94 13.95
CA SER A 91 0.97 35.43 14.06
C SER A 91 0.50 36.17 12.81
N ARG A 92 0.32 35.46 11.68
CA ARG A 92 -0.14 36.01 10.39
C ARG A 92 -1.67 36.13 10.29
N PHE A 93 -2.41 35.59 11.26
CA PHE A 93 -3.87 35.58 11.27
C PHE A 93 -4.36 36.48 12.42
N GLU A 94 -5.28 37.39 12.13
CA GLU A 94 -5.90 38.21 13.15
C GLU A 94 -7.04 37.47 13.86
N GLU A 95 -7.80 36.65 13.11
CA GLU A 95 -8.89 35.83 13.62
C GLU A 95 -8.43 34.51 14.25
N ASP A 96 -9.25 33.95 15.15
CA ASP A 96 -9.06 32.57 15.60
C ASP A 96 -9.37 31.60 14.45
N VAL A 97 -8.44 30.69 14.19
CA VAL A 97 -8.53 29.71 13.10
C VAL A 97 -8.32 28.30 13.65
N VAL A 98 -8.87 27.29 13.00
CA VAL A 98 -8.47 25.91 13.25
C VAL A 98 -7.09 25.69 12.64
N TYR A 99 -6.12 25.46 13.48
CA TYR A 99 -4.73 25.23 13.09
C TYR A 99 -4.44 23.73 12.96
N VAL A 100 -4.05 23.32 11.79
CA VAL A 100 -3.68 21.94 11.47
C VAL A 100 -2.22 21.88 11.08
N LEU A 101 -1.42 21.14 11.84
CA LEU A 101 -0.04 20.84 11.51
C LEU A 101 0.04 19.43 10.89
N LEU A 102 0.53 19.33 9.67
CA LEU A 102 0.81 18.08 8.97
C LEU A 102 2.31 17.93 8.76
N GLN A 103 2.94 17.00 9.49
CA GLN A 103 4.36 16.74 9.27
C GLN A 103 4.54 16.01 7.95
N LEU A 104 5.48 16.49 7.14
CA LEU A 104 5.78 15.91 5.83
C LEU A 104 6.51 14.56 5.92
N THR A 105 7.10 14.26 7.08
CA THR A 105 7.76 12.99 7.37
C THR A 105 6.81 11.80 7.47
N SER A 106 5.49 12.06 7.46
CA SER A 106 4.45 11.04 7.44
C SER A 106 3.77 10.96 6.06
N PRO A 107 4.46 10.49 5.00
CA PRO A 107 3.97 10.56 3.61
C PRO A 107 2.84 9.58 3.30
N LEU A 108 2.62 8.59 4.15
CA LEU A 108 1.58 7.57 3.97
C LEU A 108 0.23 7.95 4.57
N ARG A 109 0.14 9.10 5.25
CA ARG A 109 -1.13 9.68 5.70
C ARG A 109 -2.01 10.00 4.50
N SER A 110 -3.25 9.50 4.51
CA SER A 110 -4.25 9.71 3.45
C SER A 110 -5.10 10.97 3.68
N ALA A 111 -5.73 11.45 2.60
CA ALA A 111 -6.73 12.51 2.65
C ALA A 111 -7.92 12.14 3.57
N LYS A 112 -8.37 10.89 3.53
CA LYS A 112 -9.45 10.37 4.38
C LYS A 112 -9.11 10.49 5.87
N GLN A 113 -7.87 10.19 6.26
CA GLN A 113 -7.44 10.30 7.66
C GLN A 113 -7.42 11.77 8.14
N ILE A 114 -7.11 12.72 7.26
CA ILE A 114 -7.24 14.15 7.58
C ILE A 114 -8.71 14.51 7.80
N GLN A 115 -9.61 14.08 6.92
CA GLN A 115 -11.06 14.31 7.05
C GLN A 115 -11.62 13.73 8.36
N GLU A 116 -11.26 12.48 8.69
CA GLU A 116 -11.73 11.81 9.89
C GLU A 116 -11.22 12.50 11.16
N ALA A 117 -9.95 12.94 11.18
CA ALA A 117 -9.38 13.68 12.29
C ALA A 117 -10.03 15.06 12.48
N MET A 118 -10.30 15.79 11.38
CA MET A 118 -11.02 17.06 11.40
C MET A 118 -12.45 16.88 11.91
N LYS A 119 -13.15 15.88 11.43
CA LYS A 119 -14.50 15.53 11.91
C LYS A 119 -14.50 15.20 13.39
N LEU A 120 -13.53 14.38 13.85
CA LEU A 120 -13.38 14.07 15.27
C LEU A 120 -13.17 15.33 16.10
N PHE A 121 -12.37 16.29 15.64
CA PHE A 121 -12.15 17.58 16.32
C PHE A 121 -13.44 18.38 16.41
N GLU A 122 -14.18 18.52 15.32
CA GLU A 122 -15.45 19.29 15.28
C GLU A 122 -16.51 18.67 16.20
N GLU A 123 -16.74 17.35 16.11
CA GLU A 123 -17.75 16.63 16.88
C GLU A 123 -17.43 16.56 18.39
N SER A 124 -16.15 16.66 18.77
CA SER A 124 -15.74 16.58 20.16
C SER A 124 -15.62 17.93 20.89
N ARG A 125 -15.84 19.04 20.22
CA ARG A 125 -15.74 20.39 20.85
C ARG A 125 -16.73 20.58 21.99
N ASP A 126 -17.94 20.08 21.84
CA ASP A 126 -18.97 20.15 22.88
C ASP A 126 -18.62 19.31 24.13
N GLU A 127 -17.72 18.32 23.97
CA GLU A 127 -17.14 17.54 25.07
C GLU A 127 -15.98 18.28 25.79
N GLY A 128 -15.63 19.49 25.34
CA GLY A 128 -14.51 20.29 25.85
C GLY A 128 -13.15 19.85 25.32
N VAL A 129 -13.11 19.11 24.20
CA VAL A 129 -11.86 18.74 23.51
C VAL A 129 -11.25 19.98 22.85
N GLU A 130 -9.98 20.23 23.15
CA GLU A 130 -9.22 21.39 22.64
C GLU A 130 -8.23 21.00 21.53
N ASN A 131 -7.79 19.74 21.53
CA ASN A 131 -6.84 19.22 20.55
C ASN A 131 -7.24 17.84 20.07
N VAL A 132 -6.92 17.54 18.80
CA VAL A 132 -6.88 16.17 18.26
C VAL A 132 -5.48 15.92 17.75
N VAL A 133 -4.89 14.79 18.15
CA VAL A 133 -3.55 14.37 17.75
C VAL A 133 -3.61 12.93 17.27
N SER A 134 -2.92 12.64 16.18
CA SER A 134 -2.85 11.28 15.64
C SER A 134 -1.90 10.38 16.45
N TYR A 135 -2.36 9.17 16.72
CA TYR A 135 -1.67 8.13 17.48
C TYR A 135 -1.68 6.81 16.74
N VAL A 136 -0.68 5.99 17.01
CA VAL A 136 -0.60 4.58 16.55
C VAL A 136 -0.37 3.66 17.74
N GLU A 137 -0.91 2.44 17.68
CA GLU A 137 -0.65 1.41 18.70
C GLU A 137 0.83 1.07 18.76
N LEU A 138 1.38 1.01 19.97
CA LEU A 138 2.79 0.72 20.21
C LEU A 138 3.10 -0.76 19.90
N ASP A 139 4.14 -1.02 19.11
CA ASP A 139 4.52 -2.38 18.72
C ASP A 139 5.13 -3.19 19.85
N LYS A 140 5.86 -2.52 20.75
CA LYS A 140 6.58 -3.14 21.84
C LYS A 140 6.23 -2.44 23.15
N SER A 141 6.09 -3.24 24.20
CA SER A 141 5.88 -2.70 25.54
C SER A 141 7.06 -1.83 25.97
N PRO A 142 6.82 -0.67 26.64
CA PRO A 142 7.88 0.12 27.26
C PRO A 142 8.75 -0.67 28.24
N ARG A 143 8.25 -1.76 28.78
CA ARG A 143 9.02 -2.66 29.65
C ARG A 143 10.21 -3.33 28.97
N LEU A 144 10.24 -3.32 27.63
CA LEU A 144 11.35 -3.86 26.83
C LEU A 144 12.44 -2.82 26.53
N PHE A 145 12.27 -1.57 27.02
CA PHE A 145 13.26 -0.52 26.83
C PHE A 145 14.16 -0.39 28.06
N THR A 146 15.40 -0.01 27.81
CA THR A 146 16.40 0.25 28.85
C THR A 146 17.39 1.31 28.38
N SER A 147 18.08 1.95 29.31
CA SER A 147 19.27 2.75 29.03
C SER A 147 20.54 1.92 29.21
N LEU A 148 21.61 2.30 28.53
CA LEU A 148 22.93 1.69 28.64
C LEU A 148 23.92 2.72 29.19
N ASP A 149 24.90 2.26 30.00
CA ASP A 149 26.03 3.10 30.37
C ASP A 149 27.10 3.13 29.25
N GLU A 150 28.19 3.85 29.49
CA GLU A 150 29.31 3.99 28.55
C GLU A 150 30.00 2.64 28.20
N LYS A 151 29.81 1.60 29.02
CA LYS A 151 30.32 0.25 28.83
C LYS A 151 29.27 -0.75 28.35
N ASN A 152 28.10 -0.26 27.92
CA ASN A 152 26.94 -1.03 27.45
C ASN A 152 26.28 -1.93 28.55
N TYR A 153 26.44 -1.63 29.84
CA TYR A 153 25.65 -2.29 30.88
C TYR A 153 24.25 -1.68 30.94
N ILE A 154 23.26 -2.55 31.10
CA ILE A 154 21.85 -2.19 31.30
C ILE A 154 21.72 -1.44 32.61
N GLN A 155 21.23 -0.19 32.56
CA GLN A 155 21.10 0.68 33.74
C GLN A 155 19.74 0.51 34.44
N GLU A 156 18.67 0.50 33.65
CA GLU A 156 17.31 0.31 34.14
C GLU A 156 16.64 -0.78 33.32
N SER A 157 16.23 -1.83 34.00
CA SER A 157 15.37 -2.83 33.39
C SER A 157 13.97 -2.64 33.93
N PHE A 158 13.01 -2.35 33.06
CA PHE A 158 11.59 -2.31 33.42
C PHE A 158 11.04 -3.74 33.66
N ALA A 159 11.85 -4.59 34.32
CA ALA A 159 11.48 -5.93 34.85
C ALA A 159 10.72 -6.81 33.84
N ALA A 160 11.28 -6.93 32.64
CA ALA A 160 10.68 -7.74 31.56
C ALA A 160 10.70 -9.26 31.84
N ASP A 161 11.51 -9.72 32.78
CA ASP A 161 11.81 -11.12 33.01
C ASP A 161 10.84 -11.88 33.93
N ARG A 162 9.86 -11.18 34.53
CA ARG A 162 8.87 -11.81 35.41
C ARG A 162 7.51 -11.99 34.72
N GLY A 163 7.41 -13.00 33.89
CA GLY A 163 6.12 -13.45 33.35
C GLY A 163 5.47 -12.51 32.32
N TYR A 164 6.27 -11.74 31.58
CA TYR A 164 5.78 -10.90 30.49
C TYR A 164 5.04 -11.74 29.44
N ARG A 165 3.76 -11.45 29.28
CA ARG A 165 2.96 -11.94 28.15
C ARG A 165 2.37 -10.73 27.44
N ARG A 166 2.71 -10.56 26.16
CA ARG A 166 2.20 -9.44 25.33
C ARG A 166 0.68 -9.32 25.35
N GLN A 167 -0.01 -10.45 25.50
CA GLN A 167 -1.48 -10.55 25.48
C GLN A 167 -2.13 -10.01 26.76
N ASP A 168 -1.40 -9.94 27.87
CA ASP A 168 -1.90 -9.52 29.18
C ASP A 168 -1.71 -8.02 29.44
N GLU A 169 -1.05 -7.29 28.52
CA GLU A 169 -0.75 -5.88 28.68
C GLU A 169 -1.85 -4.97 28.12
N LYS A 170 -2.03 -3.82 28.77
CA LYS A 170 -2.86 -2.75 28.24
C LYS A 170 -2.24 -2.26 26.93
N LYS A 171 -3.06 -2.07 25.91
CA LYS A 171 -2.66 -1.40 24.68
C LYS A 171 -2.14 0.00 24.99
N LEU A 172 -0.95 0.28 24.52
CA LEU A 172 -0.34 1.59 24.64
C LEU A 172 -0.22 2.21 23.24
N TYR A 173 -0.24 3.53 23.20
CA TYR A 173 -0.21 4.28 21.97
C TYR A 173 0.88 5.33 22.03
N ARG A 174 1.49 5.66 20.90
CA ARG A 174 2.42 6.76 20.75
C ARG A 174 1.91 7.75 19.70
N THR A 175 2.31 9.00 19.82
CA THR A 175 2.15 9.96 18.71
C THR A 175 2.90 9.44 17.49
N ASN A 176 2.32 9.59 16.31
CA ASN A 176 2.94 9.17 15.05
C ASN A 176 3.41 10.33 14.15
N GLY A 177 3.28 11.57 14.65
CA GLY A 177 3.73 12.75 13.92
C GLY A 177 2.83 13.22 12.78
N ALA A 178 1.77 12.48 12.43
CA ALA A 178 1.08 12.71 11.18
C ALA A 178 0.13 13.90 11.18
N ILE A 179 -0.73 14.05 12.22
CA ILE A 179 -1.80 15.05 12.27
C ILE A 179 -1.89 15.66 13.66
N TYR A 180 -1.87 16.99 13.72
CA TYR A 180 -2.12 17.76 14.94
C TYR A 180 -3.15 18.85 14.63
N ILE A 181 -4.23 18.92 15.42
CA ILE A 181 -5.33 19.86 15.21
C ILE A 181 -5.62 20.57 16.53
N THR A 182 -5.74 21.90 16.47
CA THR A 182 -6.11 22.76 17.61
C THR A 182 -6.70 24.07 17.06
N THR A 183 -7.03 25.01 17.96
CA THR A 183 -7.29 26.41 17.53
C THR A 183 -6.06 27.28 17.76
N LYS A 184 -5.94 28.37 17.02
CA LYS A 184 -4.88 29.38 17.22
C LYS A 184 -4.86 29.85 18.66
N ASP A 185 -5.99 30.30 19.17
CA ASP A 185 -6.13 30.86 20.52
C ASP A 185 -5.69 29.88 21.61
N PHE A 186 -6.02 28.59 21.45
CA PHE A 186 -5.60 27.57 22.40
C PHE A 186 -4.11 27.31 22.32
N TYR A 187 -3.56 27.20 21.07
CA TYR A 187 -2.14 26.91 20.86
C TYR A 187 -1.24 28.04 21.39
N GLU A 188 -1.59 29.31 21.12
CA GLU A 188 -0.84 30.46 21.61
C GLU A 188 -0.77 30.53 23.15
N LYS A 189 -1.83 30.09 23.83
CA LYS A 189 -1.88 30.05 25.30
C LYS A 189 -1.10 28.90 25.91
N ASN A 190 -1.10 27.72 25.26
CA ASN A 190 -0.59 26.50 25.87
C ASN A 190 0.74 26.04 25.25
N ILE A 191 1.02 26.45 24.02
CA ILE A 191 2.22 26.06 23.21
C ILE A 191 2.41 24.53 23.18
N SER A 192 1.31 23.79 23.21
CA SER A 192 1.31 22.32 23.26
C SER A 192 0.03 21.77 22.64
N TYR A 193 0.16 20.66 21.93
CA TYR A 193 -0.97 19.84 21.49
C TYR A 193 -1.35 18.76 22.52
N LEU A 194 -0.49 18.50 23.51
CA LEU A 194 -0.68 17.41 24.46
C LEU A 194 -1.09 17.98 25.80
N THR A 195 -2.39 17.95 26.07
CA THR A 195 -3.02 18.39 27.30
C THR A 195 -4.05 17.34 27.77
N PRO A 196 -4.59 17.44 28.99
CA PRO A 196 -5.67 16.54 29.41
C PRO A 196 -6.95 16.64 28.58
N LYS A 197 -7.06 17.68 27.74
CA LYS A 197 -8.17 17.89 26.80
C LYS A 197 -7.84 17.46 25.35
N THR A 198 -6.83 16.64 25.17
CA THR A 198 -6.44 16.11 23.86
C THR A 198 -7.13 14.78 23.61
N LYS A 199 -7.81 14.65 22.47
CA LYS A 199 -8.40 13.40 21.99
C LYS A 199 -7.49 12.74 20.95
N ALA A 200 -7.30 11.43 21.05
CA ALA A 200 -6.46 10.67 20.12
C ALA A 200 -7.25 10.29 18.87
N TYR A 201 -6.72 10.58 17.69
CA TYR A 201 -7.15 10.00 16.42
C TYR A 201 -6.25 8.79 16.14
N LEU A 202 -6.84 7.58 16.12
CA LEU A 202 -6.07 6.35 15.94
C LEU A 202 -5.85 6.05 14.46
N MET A 203 -4.59 5.91 14.06
CA MET A 203 -4.16 5.52 12.72
C MET A 203 -3.60 4.09 12.72
N ASP A 204 -3.69 3.42 11.58
CA ASP A 204 -3.03 2.14 11.35
C ASP A 204 -1.49 2.30 11.29
N LYS A 205 -0.78 1.17 11.37
CA LYS A 205 0.70 1.16 11.36
C LYS A 205 1.26 1.52 10.00
N GLU A 206 0.61 1.07 8.95
CA GLU A 206 1.02 1.25 7.57
C GLU A 206 1.03 2.73 7.18
N SER A 207 0.06 3.52 7.65
CA SER A 207 0.01 4.96 7.43
C SER A 207 0.78 5.80 8.46
N SER A 208 1.37 5.16 9.47
CA SER A 208 2.04 5.82 10.60
C SER A 208 3.58 5.81 10.50
N TYR A 209 4.15 5.61 9.32
CA TYR A 209 5.58 5.78 9.13
C TYR A 209 5.99 7.24 9.28
N ASP A 210 6.99 7.47 10.14
CA ASP A 210 7.66 8.75 10.31
C ASP A 210 9.09 8.62 9.81
N ILE A 211 9.43 9.32 8.73
CA ILE A 211 10.71 9.18 8.05
C ILE A 211 11.72 10.14 8.68
N ASP A 212 12.64 9.62 9.47
CA ASP A 212 13.76 10.35 10.04
C ASP A 212 15.11 9.99 9.42
N ASP A 213 15.28 8.74 9.03
CA ASP A 213 16.50 8.23 8.44
C ASP A 213 16.25 7.39 7.18
N ARG A 214 17.34 6.76 6.67
CA ARG A 214 17.28 5.90 5.48
C ARG A 214 16.49 4.61 5.72
N SER A 215 16.53 4.08 6.93
CA SER A 215 15.83 2.85 7.30
C SER A 215 14.34 3.06 7.26
N ASP A 216 13.88 4.18 7.83
CA ASP A 216 12.48 4.60 7.80
C ASP A 216 11.99 4.82 6.38
N PHE A 217 12.83 5.48 5.54
CA PHE A 217 12.51 5.72 4.13
C PHE A 217 12.30 4.42 3.36
N ILE A 218 13.18 3.43 3.55
CA ILE A 218 13.06 2.10 2.94
C ILE A 218 11.81 1.38 3.48
N GLY A 219 11.55 1.44 4.79
CA GLY A 219 10.36 0.86 5.42
C GLY A 219 9.06 1.45 4.86
N ALA A 220 9.01 2.78 4.71
CA ALA A 220 7.85 3.46 4.14
C ALA A 220 7.63 3.11 2.66
N ILE A 221 8.72 2.98 1.86
CA ILE A 221 8.63 2.48 0.49
C ILE A 221 8.05 1.05 0.50
N GLY A 222 8.58 0.16 1.34
CA GLY A 222 8.07 -1.20 1.48
C GLY A 222 6.57 -1.22 1.79
N SER A 223 6.14 -0.48 2.79
CA SER A 223 4.73 -0.36 3.17
C SER A 223 3.86 0.20 2.02
N ARG A 224 4.37 1.21 1.28
CA ARG A 224 3.67 1.79 0.13
C ARG A 224 3.45 0.77 -1.00
N TYR A 225 4.45 -0.06 -1.27
CA TYR A 225 4.33 -1.12 -2.28
C TYR A 225 3.43 -2.26 -1.83
N PHE A 226 3.30 -2.50 -0.52
CA PHE A 226 2.38 -3.48 0.07
C PHE A 226 1.00 -2.88 0.38
N ASN A 227 0.81 -1.56 0.28
CA ASN A 227 -0.50 -0.95 0.46
C ASN A 227 -1.39 -1.24 -0.76
N TYR A 228 -2.37 -2.09 -0.52
CA TYR A 228 -3.19 -2.79 -1.49
C TYR A 228 -4.01 -1.87 -2.41
N GLU A 229 -4.69 -0.87 -1.86
CA GLU A 229 -5.62 -0.02 -2.61
C GLU A 229 -4.94 0.84 -3.70
N LEU A 230 -3.74 1.35 -3.41
CA LEU A 230 -2.97 2.15 -4.36
C LEU A 230 -2.31 1.30 -5.45
N ARG A 231 -1.91 0.08 -5.10
CA ARG A 231 -1.40 -0.91 -6.04
C ARG A 231 -2.49 -1.33 -7.02
N GLU A 232 -3.71 -1.53 -6.54
CA GLU A 232 -4.85 -1.94 -7.34
C GLU A 232 -5.20 -0.89 -8.42
N GLN A 233 -5.26 0.39 -8.07
CA GLN A 233 -5.62 1.46 -8.99
C GLN A 233 -4.55 1.72 -10.07
N ARG A 234 -3.26 1.59 -9.73
CA ARG A 234 -2.15 1.63 -10.70
C ARG A 234 -2.18 0.42 -11.62
N ASN A 235 -2.41 -0.75 -11.07
CA ASN A 235 -2.47 -1.99 -11.82
C ASN A 235 -3.63 -1.97 -12.82
N LYS A 236 -4.82 -1.46 -12.46
CA LYS A 236 -5.97 -1.37 -13.38
C LYS A 236 -5.64 -0.62 -14.66
N ASN A 237 -5.06 0.56 -14.57
CA ASN A 237 -4.68 1.34 -15.74
C ASN A 237 -3.55 0.67 -16.54
N PHE A 238 -2.54 0.14 -15.86
CA PHE A 238 -1.45 -0.59 -16.49
C PHE A 238 -1.96 -1.80 -17.27
N TYR A 239 -2.78 -2.65 -16.67
CA TYR A 239 -3.30 -3.84 -17.35
C TYR A 239 -4.24 -3.46 -18.48
N LYS A 240 -5.08 -2.45 -18.31
CA LYS A 240 -5.96 -1.95 -19.38
C LYS A 240 -5.17 -1.54 -20.61
N GLU A 241 -4.10 -0.76 -20.44
CA GLU A 241 -3.24 -0.34 -21.55
C GLU A 241 -2.45 -1.52 -22.13
N LYS A 242 -1.95 -2.46 -21.33
CA LYS A 242 -1.24 -3.65 -21.81
C LYS A 242 -2.13 -4.59 -22.61
N TYR A 243 -3.34 -4.86 -22.16
CA TYR A 243 -4.28 -5.68 -22.92
C TYR A 243 -4.73 -5.00 -24.22
N LYS A 244 -4.86 -3.69 -24.22
CA LYS A 244 -5.08 -2.91 -25.45
C LYS A 244 -3.89 -3.00 -26.42
N GLU A 245 -2.67 -2.93 -25.89
CA GLU A 245 -1.44 -3.13 -26.67
C GLU A 245 -1.40 -4.54 -27.27
N PHE A 246 -1.74 -5.58 -26.52
CA PHE A 246 -1.83 -6.96 -27.02
C PHE A 246 -2.86 -7.12 -28.12
N LYS A 247 -4.04 -6.53 -27.95
CA LYS A 247 -5.11 -6.57 -28.97
C LYS A 247 -4.66 -5.99 -30.31
N ASN A 248 -3.77 -4.99 -30.30
CA ASN A 248 -3.25 -4.36 -31.52
C ASN A 248 -2.20 -5.22 -32.25
N ARG A 249 -1.83 -6.37 -31.70
CA ARG A 249 -0.95 -7.35 -32.36
C ARG A 249 -1.79 -8.30 -33.22
N GLU A 250 -1.14 -8.99 -34.14
CA GLU A 250 -1.77 -10.11 -34.86
C GLU A 250 -1.95 -11.28 -33.88
N LEU A 251 -3.18 -11.49 -33.44
CA LEU A 251 -3.53 -12.55 -32.49
C LEU A 251 -3.95 -13.82 -33.23
N LYS A 252 -3.55 -14.96 -32.69
CA LYS A 252 -4.06 -16.27 -33.09
C LYS A 252 -5.45 -16.49 -32.49
N GLU A 253 -6.21 -17.42 -33.04
CA GLU A 253 -7.56 -17.76 -32.56
C GLU A 253 -7.56 -18.46 -31.17
N ASN A 254 -6.41 -18.95 -30.70
CA ASN A 254 -6.26 -19.52 -29.37
C ASN A 254 -5.41 -18.60 -28.52
N ILE A 255 -5.86 -18.34 -27.30
CA ILE A 255 -5.29 -17.34 -26.39
C ILE A 255 -4.91 -17.99 -25.06
N ILE A 256 -3.80 -17.55 -24.48
CA ILE A 256 -3.39 -17.86 -23.10
C ILE A 256 -3.52 -16.61 -22.26
N PHE A 257 -4.24 -16.69 -21.16
CA PHE A 257 -4.21 -15.70 -20.08
C PHE A 257 -3.62 -16.34 -18.82
N GLY A 258 -2.59 -15.74 -18.28
CA GLY A 258 -1.93 -16.20 -17.07
C GLY A 258 -1.23 -15.07 -16.33
N ASP A 259 -0.60 -15.44 -15.25
CA ASP A 259 0.25 -14.55 -14.46
C ASP A 259 1.74 -14.64 -14.90
N SER A 260 2.65 -14.17 -14.03
CA SER A 260 4.10 -14.19 -14.27
C SER A 260 4.66 -15.60 -14.51
N ARG A 261 4.00 -16.65 -14.00
CA ARG A 261 4.43 -18.05 -14.15
C ARG A 261 4.28 -18.56 -15.58
N LEU A 262 3.35 -17.99 -16.35
CA LEU A 262 3.12 -18.33 -17.75
C LEU A 262 3.66 -17.28 -18.75
N ALA A 263 4.20 -16.15 -18.27
CA ALA A 263 4.58 -15.04 -19.14
C ALA A 263 5.56 -15.40 -20.26
N LYS A 264 6.39 -16.43 -20.07
CA LYS A 264 7.36 -16.93 -21.06
C LYS A 264 6.88 -18.18 -21.81
N LEU A 265 5.66 -18.66 -21.57
CA LEU A 265 5.13 -19.85 -22.25
C LEU A 265 4.96 -19.59 -23.74
N GLU A 266 5.64 -20.38 -24.56
CA GLU A 266 5.43 -20.45 -26.00
C GLU A 266 4.71 -21.77 -26.35
N LEU A 267 3.50 -21.63 -26.89
CA LEU A 267 2.68 -22.73 -27.33
C LEU A 267 2.30 -22.52 -28.82
N GLU A 268 2.58 -23.50 -29.64
CA GLU A 268 2.25 -23.43 -31.07
C GLU A 268 0.73 -23.27 -31.25
N GLY A 269 0.32 -22.35 -32.10
CA GLY A 269 -1.10 -22.08 -32.36
C GLY A 269 -1.76 -21.12 -31.32
N TYR A 270 -1.06 -20.68 -30.30
CA TYR A 270 -1.56 -19.77 -29.27
C TYR A 270 -0.86 -18.42 -29.27
N SER A 271 -1.59 -17.36 -28.90
CA SER A 271 -1.02 -16.07 -28.50
C SER A 271 -1.05 -15.98 -26.96
N ASN A 272 0.14 -15.78 -26.37
CA ASN A 272 0.27 -15.64 -24.91
C ASN A 272 0.09 -14.18 -24.48
N LEU A 273 -0.94 -13.91 -23.69
CA LEU A 273 -1.29 -12.61 -23.13
C LEU A 273 -1.09 -12.56 -21.60
N SER A 274 -0.26 -13.45 -21.06
CA SER A 274 0.04 -13.53 -19.63
C SER A 274 0.86 -12.34 -19.16
N LEU A 275 0.52 -11.80 -17.98
CA LEU A 275 1.18 -10.66 -17.37
C LEU A 275 1.41 -10.90 -15.88
N GLY A 276 2.56 -10.45 -15.36
CA GLY A 276 2.85 -10.54 -13.94
C GLY A 276 1.83 -9.79 -13.07
N GLY A 277 1.40 -10.41 -11.98
CA GLY A 277 0.48 -9.81 -11.00
C GLY A 277 -1.01 -9.82 -11.37
N VAL A 278 -1.39 -10.39 -12.52
CA VAL A 278 -2.80 -10.47 -12.95
C VAL A 278 -3.61 -11.38 -12.03
N THR A 279 -4.79 -10.89 -11.66
CA THR A 279 -5.83 -11.64 -10.94
C THR A 279 -6.98 -12.02 -11.86
N LEU A 280 -7.87 -12.92 -11.42
CA LEU A 280 -9.11 -13.23 -12.13
C LEU A 280 -9.99 -11.98 -12.32
N ALA A 281 -10.07 -11.12 -11.29
CA ALA A 281 -10.81 -9.86 -11.38
C ALA A 281 -10.22 -8.95 -12.48
N THR A 282 -8.89 -8.84 -12.56
CA THR A 282 -8.20 -8.08 -13.62
C THR A 282 -8.50 -8.62 -15.00
N LEU A 283 -8.50 -9.96 -15.16
CA LEU A 283 -8.85 -10.59 -16.45
C LEU A 283 -10.30 -10.25 -16.83
N LEU A 284 -11.25 -10.42 -15.91
CA LEU A 284 -12.67 -10.14 -16.15
C LEU A 284 -12.93 -8.68 -16.57
N GLU A 285 -12.30 -7.71 -15.89
CA GLU A 285 -12.40 -6.28 -16.22
C GLU A 285 -11.88 -5.95 -17.64
N ASN A 286 -11.03 -6.81 -18.21
CA ASN A 286 -10.40 -6.53 -19.49
C ASN A 286 -10.88 -7.43 -20.65
N LEU A 287 -11.67 -8.46 -20.38
CA LEU A 287 -12.20 -9.38 -21.41
C LEU A 287 -13.03 -8.68 -22.47
N GLU A 288 -13.77 -7.62 -22.12
CA GLU A 288 -14.58 -6.85 -23.06
C GLU A 288 -13.76 -6.22 -24.19
N GLN A 289 -12.48 -5.95 -23.97
CA GLN A 289 -11.59 -5.42 -25.00
C GLN A 289 -11.43 -6.37 -26.20
N TYR A 290 -11.72 -7.66 -26.02
CA TYR A 290 -11.58 -8.72 -27.03
C TYR A 290 -12.91 -9.16 -27.65
N ASN A 291 -14.00 -8.38 -27.47
CA ASN A 291 -15.32 -8.73 -28.01
C ASN A 291 -15.37 -8.84 -29.56
N ASP A 292 -14.47 -8.14 -30.24
CA ASP A 292 -14.32 -8.11 -31.70
C ASP A 292 -13.18 -9.02 -32.19
N VAL A 293 -12.54 -9.78 -31.30
CA VAL A 293 -11.48 -10.75 -31.63
C VAL A 293 -12.06 -12.15 -31.68
N LEU A 294 -11.82 -12.88 -32.79
CA LEU A 294 -12.21 -14.29 -32.88
C LEU A 294 -11.31 -15.14 -32.00
N ILE A 295 -11.87 -15.64 -30.89
CA ILE A 295 -11.18 -16.57 -29.99
C ILE A 295 -11.93 -17.91 -30.03
N LYS A 296 -11.24 -18.99 -30.33
CA LYS A 296 -11.78 -20.35 -30.31
C LYS A 296 -11.47 -21.09 -29.02
N LYS A 297 -10.22 -20.97 -28.55
CA LYS A 297 -9.77 -21.63 -27.32
C LYS A 297 -9.12 -20.65 -26.37
N MET A 298 -9.36 -20.83 -25.08
CA MET A 298 -8.75 -20.02 -24.04
C MET A 298 -8.17 -20.91 -22.94
N LEU A 299 -6.86 -20.78 -22.68
CA LEU A 299 -6.18 -21.36 -21.55
C LEU A 299 -6.02 -20.29 -20.46
N VAL A 300 -6.52 -20.54 -19.26
CA VAL A 300 -6.40 -19.61 -18.12
C VAL A 300 -5.66 -20.28 -16.98
N SER A 301 -4.61 -19.61 -16.49
CA SER A 301 -3.80 -20.03 -15.35
C SER A 301 -3.61 -18.85 -14.41
N LEU A 302 -4.54 -18.71 -13.47
CA LEU A 302 -4.62 -17.60 -12.53
C LEU A 302 -5.02 -18.12 -11.14
N GLY A 303 -5.07 -17.24 -10.14
CA GLY A 303 -5.57 -17.51 -8.79
C GLY A 303 -4.53 -17.28 -7.69
N VAL A 304 -3.23 -17.50 -7.95
CA VAL A 304 -2.21 -17.26 -6.92
C VAL A 304 -2.11 -15.76 -6.58
N ASN A 305 -2.22 -14.88 -7.56
CA ASN A 305 -2.23 -13.44 -7.30
C ASN A 305 -3.50 -12.97 -6.60
N ASP A 306 -4.61 -13.65 -6.79
CA ASP A 306 -5.84 -13.40 -6.04
C ASP A 306 -5.63 -13.71 -4.53
N ILE A 307 -4.94 -14.81 -4.21
CA ILE A 307 -4.56 -15.16 -2.84
C ILE A 307 -3.56 -14.13 -2.26
N ILE A 308 -2.49 -13.81 -2.99
CA ILE A 308 -1.50 -12.78 -2.60
C ILE A 308 -2.17 -11.42 -2.36
N SER A 309 -3.23 -11.16 -3.07
CA SER A 309 -4.05 -9.96 -2.96
C SER A 309 -5.09 -10.01 -1.85
N ASN A 310 -5.04 -11.01 -0.96
CA ASN A 310 -5.96 -11.23 0.16
C ASN A 310 -7.44 -11.33 -0.26
N TYR A 311 -7.74 -11.73 -1.50
CA TYR A 311 -9.13 -12.04 -1.84
C TYR A 311 -9.61 -13.25 -1.04
N ASN A 312 -10.79 -13.12 -0.46
CA ASN A 312 -11.46 -14.24 0.17
C ASN A 312 -11.68 -15.35 -0.87
N LYS A 313 -11.46 -16.61 -0.50
CA LYS A 313 -11.66 -17.78 -1.36
C LYS A 313 -13.02 -17.84 -2.05
N GLU A 314 -14.08 -17.35 -1.41
CA GLU A 314 -15.42 -17.30 -2.03
C GLU A 314 -15.48 -16.25 -3.17
N ILE A 315 -14.77 -15.14 -3.06
CA ILE A 315 -14.64 -14.16 -4.15
C ILE A 315 -13.86 -14.78 -5.33
N ILE A 316 -12.81 -15.55 -5.05
CA ILE A 316 -12.03 -16.24 -6.07
C ILE A 316 -12.89 -17.25 -6.83
N LYS A 317 -13.64 -18.08 -6.12
CA LYS A 317 -14.62 -19.03 -6.71
C LYS A 317 -15.67 -18.32 -7.56
N GLU A 318 -16.19 -17.20 -7.05
CA GLU A 318 -17.20 -16.40 -7.78
C GLU A 318 -16.60 -15.79 -9.07
N ASN A 319 -15.35 -15.38 -9.07
CA ASN A 319 -14.67 -14.87 -10.25
C ASN A 319 -14.45 -15.98 -11.30
N TYR A 320 -14.16 -17.21 -10.91
CA TYR A 320 -14.12 -18.35 -11.85
C TYR A 320 -15.50 -18.64 -12.47
N LYS A 321 -16.57 -18.56 -11.67
CA LYS A 321 -17.95 -18.71 -12.19
C LYS A 321 -18.30 -17.59 -13.18
N LYS A 322 -17.94 -16.35 -12.87
CA LYS A 322 -18.12 -15.21 -13.79
C LYS A 322 -17.32 -15.38 -15.08
N LEU A 323 -16.08 -15.88 -14.99
CA LEU A 323 -15.26 -16.17 -16.13
C LEU A 323 -15.97 -17.19 -17.04
N LEU A 324 -16.46 -18.29 -16.49
CA LEU A 324 -17.19 -19.30 -17.27
C LEU A 324 -18.41 -18.69 -17.99
N LEU A 325 -19.21 -17.89 -17.29
CA LEU A 325 -20.37 -17.23 -17.89
C LEU A 325 -19.99 -16.30 -19.05
N GLU A 326 -18.87 -15.59 -18.96
CA GLU A 326 -18.39 -14.73 -20.03
C GLU A 326 -17.83 -15.53 -21.22
N ILE A 327 -17.19 -16.66 -20.96
CA ILE A 327 -16.65 -17.57 -22.00
C ILE A 327 -17.77 -18.31 -22.74
N ASP A 328 -18.80 -18.78 -22.02
CA ASP A 328 -19.97 -19.44 -22.61
C ASP A 328 -20.75 -18.53 -23.57
N LYS A 329 -20.95 -17.25 -23.18
CA LYS A 329 -21.59 -16.25 -24.06
C LYS A 329 -20.87 -16.08 -25.40
N ARG A 330 -19.57 -16.34 -25.44
CA ARG A 330 -18.72 -16.18 -26.62
C ARG A 330 -18.45 -17.49 -27.37
N ASN A 331 -18.98 -18.61 -26.88
CA ASN A 331 -18.77 -19.96 -27.40
C ASN A 331 -17.27 -20.31 -27.55
N ILE A 332 -16.47 -20.02 -26.51
CA ILE A 332 -15.03 -20.28 -26.44
C ILE A 332 -14.79 -21.57 -25.66
N GLU A 333 -13.92 -22.44 -26.15
CA GLU A 333 -13.48 -23.64 -25.43
C GLU A 333 -12.49 -23.23 -24.32
N LEU A 334 -12.89 -23.41 -23.05
CA LEU A 334 -12.10 -23.04 -21.87
C LEU A 334 -11.28 -24.22 -21.36
N THR A 335 -9.99 -23.98 -21.11
CA THR A 335 -9.09 -24.85 -20.35
C THR A 335 -8.58 -24.08 -19.13
N LEU A 336 -8.65 -24.67 -17.94
CA LEU A 336 -8.10 -24.11 -16.71
C LEU A 336 -6.87 -24.91 -16.26
N THR A 337 -6.01 -24.29 -15.47
CA THR A 337 -4.99 -24.99 -14.68
C THR A 337 -5.36 -24.98 -13.22
N THR A 338 -4.83 -25.94 -12.45
CA THR A 338 -4.78 -25.80 -10.99
C THR A 338 -3.95 -24.57 -10.62
N ILE A 339 -4.20 -24.01 -9.41
CA ILE A 339 -3.38 -22.94 -8.85
C ILE A 339 -2.07 -23.57 -8.35
N GLY A 340 -0.93 -23.04 -8.77
CA GLY A 340 0.37 -23.55 -8.34
C GLY A 340 0.68 -23.23 -6.88
N TYR A 341 1.23 -24.21 -6.15
CA TYR A 341 1.70 -24.00 -4.78
C TYR A 341 2.93 -23.08 -4.72
N ALA A 342 3.19 -22.54 -3.55
CA ALA A 342 4.40 -21.79 -3.23
C ALA A 342 5.29 -22.53 -2.24
N LEU A 343 6.56 -22.15 -2.13
CA LEU A 343 7.51 -22.66 -1.16
C LEU A 343 7.90 -21.55 -0.18
N PHE A 344 7.54 -21.68 1.10
CA PHE A 344 7.89 -20.76 2.19
C PHE A 344 7.60 -19.27 1.89
N ARG A 345 6.50 -19.00 1.20
CA ARG A 345 6.05 -17.62 0.92
C ARG A 345 4.93 -17.21 1.87
N ASP A 346 5.22 -16.24 2.72
CA ASP A 346 4.27 -15.69 3.70
C ASP A 346 2.99 -15.11 3.04
N SER A 347 3.12 -14.65 1.80
CA SER A 347 1.99 -14.10 1.03
C SER A 347 1.08 -15.15 0.38
N VAL A 348 1.40 -16.45 0.47
CA VAL A 348 0.61 -17.52 -0.13
C VAL A 348 0.33 -18.61 0.90
N ASP A 349 -0.92 -18.73 1.31
CA ASP A 349 -1.37 -19.83 2.15
C ASP A 349 -1.67 -21.07 1.27
N ASN A 350 -0.81 -22.07 1.33
CA ASN A 350 -0.96 -23.29 0.57
C ASN A 350 -2.19 -24.13 0.96
N GLU A 351 -2.75 -23.97 2.16
CA GLU A 351 -4.03 -24.60 2.52
C GLU A 351 -5.18 -24.00 1.72
N ILE A 352 -5.18 -22.67 1.52
CA ILE A 352 -6.14 -22.00 0.63
C ILE A 352 -5.96 -22.49 -0.80
N VAL A 353 -4.72 -22.62 -1.29
CA VAL A 353 -4.44 -23.17 -2.63
C VAL A 353 -5.01 -24.58 -2.75
N ARG A 354 -4.80 -25.44 -1.77
CA ARG A 354 -5.31 -26.83 -1.75
C ARG A 354 -6.83 -26.89 -1.80
N GLU A 355 -7.49 -26.09 -0.96
CA GLU A 355 -8.95 -26.00 -0.95
C GLU A 355 -9.53 -25.51 -2.29
N LEU A 356 -8.89 -24.50 -2.89
CA LEU A 356 -9.32 -23.96 -4.18
C LEU A 356 -9.07 -24.96 -5.31
N ASN A 357 -7.96 -25.70 -5.29
CA ASN A 357 -7.67 -26.72 -6.28
C ASN A 357 -8.69 -27.86 -6.21
N GLY A 358 -9.04 -28.34 -5.00
CA GLY A 358 -10.10 -29.34 -4.84
C GLY A 358 -11.45 -28.83 -5.36
N TRP A 359 -11.78 -27.57 -5.07
CA TRP A 359 -12.99 -26.95 -5.63
C TRP A 359 -12.91 -26.82 -7.17
N LEU A 360 -11.76 -26.47 -7.75
CA LEU A 360 -11.56 -26.39 -9.19
C LEU A 360 -11.75 -27.75 -9.88
N GLU A 361 -11.29 -28.85 -9.28
CA GLU A 361 -11.50 -30.19 -9.80
C GLU A 361 -13.00 -30.53 -9.90
N ASP A 362 -13.77 -30.23 -8.86
CA ASP A 362 -15.22 -30.46 -8.88
C ASP A 362 -15.92 -29.50 -9.87
N PHE A 363 -15.60 -28.21 -9.83
CA PHE A 363 -16.17 -27.20 -10.69
C PHE A 363 -15.95 -27.49 -12.17
N THR A 364 -14.72 -27.87 -12.56
CA THR A 364 -14.41 -28.20 -13.95
C THR A 364 -15.05 -29.50 -14.42
N ARG A 365 -15.16 -30.50 -13.55
CA ARG A 365 -15.86 -31.77 -13.83
C ARG A 365 -17.35 -31.53 -14.08
N GLU A 366 -18.01 -30.74 -13.22
CA GLU A 366 -19.44 -30.42 -13.34
C GLU A 366 -19.76 -29.65 -14.64
N ASN A 367 -18.87 -28.75 -15.03
CA ASN A 367 -19.04 -27.88 -16.19
C ASN A 367 -18.37 -28.42 -17.47
N LYS A 368 -17.79 -29.61 -17.43
CA LYS A 368 -17.08 -30.26 -18.58
C LYS A 368 -15.94 -29.41 -19.13
N ILE A 369 -15.22 -28.70 -18.27
CA ILE A 369 -14.06 -27.91 -18.60
C ILE A 369 -12.81 -28.78 -18.43
N GLN A 370 -11.85 -28.66 -19.34
CA GLN A 370 -10.56 -29.30 -19.17
C GLN A 370 -9.76 -28.65 -18.06
N LEU A 371 -9.28 -29.42 -17.09
CA LEU A 371 -8.35 -28.98 -16.05
C LEU A 371 -6.97 -29.61 -16.25
N ILE A 372 -5.93 -28.78 -16.24
CA ILE A 372 -4.53 -29.21 -16.25
C ILE A 372 -3.99 -29.10 -14.83
N ASP A 373 -3.65 -30.21 -14.22
CA ASP A 373 -2.95 -30.19 -12.94
C ASP A 373 -1.46 -29.89 -13.13
N ILE A 374 -1.08 -28.64 -12.90
CA ILE A 374 0.32 -28.19 -13.00
C ILE A 374 1.15 -28.56 -11.78
N ASN A 375 0.52 -28.95 -10.69
CA ASN A 375 1.22 -29.29 -9.44
C ASN A 375 1.79 -30.71 -9.42
N LYS A 376 1.29 -31.58 -10.31
CA LYS A 376 1.62 -33.01 -10.33
C LYS A 376 3.13 -33.32 -10.32
N GLU A 377 3.91 -32.59 -11.11
CA GLU A 377 5.37 -32.76 -11.17
C GLU A 377 6.11 -31.66 -10.43
N LEU A 378 5.53 -30.44 -10.35
CA LEU A 378 6.16 -29.25 -9.78
C LEU A 378 6.11 -29.19 -8.25
N SER A 379 5.22 -29.95 -7.63
CA SER A 379 4.99 -29.86 -6.19
C SER A 379 5.07 -31.20 -5.48
N GLU A 380 5.31 -31.17 -4.19
CA GLU A 380 5.31 -32.31 -3.29
C GLU A 380 4.74 -31.86 -1.93
N ASP A 381 3.90 -32.68 -1.32
CA ASP A 381 3.23 -32.36 -0.04
C ASP A 381 2.63 -30.95 0.01
N TYR A 382 1.96 -30.56 -1.07
CA TYR A 382 1.34 -29.23 -1.24
C TYR A 382 2.33 -28.06 -1.17
N HIS A 383 3.59 -28.26 -1.51
CA HIS A 383 4.61 -27.24 -1.62
C HIS A 383 5.30 -27.31 -2.98
N LEU A 384 5.62 -26.15 -3.55
CA LEU A 384 6.48 -26.06 -4.72
C LEU A 384 7.86 -26.67 -4.38
N LYS A 385 8.36 -27.56 -5.22
CA LYS A 385 9.67 -28.17 -5.02
C LYS A 385 10.79 -27.13 -5.12
N TYR A 386 11.76 -27.24 -4.22
CA TYR A 386 12.88 -26.31 -4.13
C TYR A 386 13.70 -26.24 -5.44
N GLU A 387 13.90 -27.36 -6.11
CA GLU A 387 14.63 -27.43 -7.37
C GLU A 387 13.97 -26.66 -8.54
N TYR A 388 12.70 -26.28 -8.43
CA TYR A 388 11.96 -25.60 -9.47
C TYR A 388 11.71 -24.10 -9.22
N THR A 389 12.30 -23.55 -8.16
CA THR A 389 12.13 -22.13 -7.83
C THR A 389 13.41 -21.51 -7.24
N ASN A 390 13.59 -20.21 -7.43
CA ASN A 390 14.66 -19.44 -6.79
C ASN A 390 14.13 -18.49 -5.70
N ASP A 391 12.82 -18.20 -5.69
CA ASP A 391 12.21 -17.23 -4.80
C ASP A 391 10.98 -17.77 -4.04
N GLY A 392 10.68 -19.05 -4.22
CA GLY A 392 9.56 -19.74 -3.59
C GLY A 392 8.19 -19.47 -4.26
N LEU A 393 8.12 -18.67 -5.33
CA LEU A 393 6.88 -18.36 -6.05
C LEU A 393 7.00 -18.61 -7.55
N HIS A 394 8.00 -18.03 -8.19
CA HIS A 394 8.22 -18.16 -9.63
C HIS A 394 9.01 -19.41 -9.95
N TYR A 395 8.71 -19.99 -11.11
CA TYR A 395 9.47 -21.12 -11.61
C TYR A 395 10.84 -20.65 -12.14
N ASN A 396 11.90 -21.40 -11.83
CA ASN A 396 13.18 -21.25 -12.51
C ASN A 396 13.14 -21.97 -13.89
N ASP A 397 14.24 -21.95 -14.63
CA ASP A 397 14.30 -22.51 -15.98
C ASP A 397 13.91 -24.01 -16.05
N ASP A 398 14.20 -24.79 -15.01
CA ASP A 398 13.84 -26.21 -14.96
C ASP A 398 12.37 -26.41 -14.60
N GLY A 399 11.83 -25.62 -13.66
CA GLY A 399 10.41 -25.60 -13.37
C GLY A 399 9.56 -25.12 -14.54
N GLU A 400 10.03 -24.10 -15.29
CA GLU A 400 9.37 -23.65 -16.53
C GLU A 400 9.32 -24.77 -17.60
N LYS A 401 10.40 -25.54 -17.79
CA LYS A 401 10.41 -26.69 -18.71
C LYS A 401 9.38 -27.75 -18.31
N VAL A 402 9.27 -28.07 -17.04
CA VAL A 402 8.28 -29.03 -16.52
C VAL A 402 6.86 -28.52 -16.77
N LEU A 403 6.58 -27.26 -16.43
CA LEU A 403 5.28 -26.62 -16.66
C LEU A 403 4.90 -26.66 -18.15
N ILE A 404 5.80 -26.23 -19.02
CA ILE A 404 5.58 -26.19 -20.48
C ILE A 404 5.27 -27.61 -21.03
N LYS A 405 6.01 -28.61 -20.55
CA LYS A 405 5.77 -30.02 -20.96
C LYS A 405 4.37 -30.47 -20.55
N GLN A 406 3.96 -30.26 -19.30
CA GLN A 406 2.64 -30.62 -18.79
C GLN A 406 1.50 -29.97 -19.60
N ILE A 407 1.63 -28.68 -19.88
CA ILE A 407 0.62 -27.95 -20.67
C ILE A 407 0.58 -28.47 -22.11
N LYS A 408 1.73 -28.65 -22.74
CA LYS A 408 1.80 -29.17 -24.15
C LYS A 408 1.16 -30.55 -24.29
N GLU A 409 1.42 -31.47 -23.39
CA GLU A 409 0.88 -32.84 -23.43
C GLU A 409 -0.65 -32.87 -23.33
N MET A 410 -1.25 -31.89 -22.71
CA MET A 410 -2.71 -31.83 -22.48
C MET A 410 -3.45 -31.01 -23.54
N VAL A 411 -2.81 -29.99 -24.13
CA VAL A 411 -3.47 -29.04 -25.06
C VAL A 411 -3.32 -29.51 -26.55
N ILE A 412 -2.29 -30.32 -26.88
CA ILE A 412 -2.02 -30.78 -28.26
C ILE A 412 -2.71 -32.12 -28.56
N LYS A 413 -3.34 -32.75 -27.55
CA LYS A 413 -4.18 -33.93 -27.76
C LYS A 413 -5.58 -33.54 -28.25
#